data_f9b39b869372f85e975639b3457d16ed
#
_entry.id   f9b39b869372f85e975639b3457d16ed
#
_cell.length_a   1.000
_cell.length_b   1.000
_cell.length_c   1.000
_cell.angle_alpha   90.00
_cell.angle_beta   90.00
_cell.angle_gamma   90.00
#
_symmetry.space_group_name_H-M   'P 1'
#
loop_
_entity.id
_entity.type
_entity.pdbx_description
1 polymer ?
#
loop_
_entity_poly.entity_id
_entity_poly.type
_entity_poly.pdbx_seq_one_letter_code
_entity_poly.pdbx_strand_id
1 'polypeptide(L)'
;MARKPAADLPLLLGNQLCFAVYSTAHAFNRAYKPLLDRLGLTYPQYLVMLVLWERDGVPVKDIGNRLMLDSGTLTPLLKRLEAAELVRRTRSTEDERHVLIALTPRGHALKEKARAVPEGILAASNCSVAELLAMKNDLVALRDRLNVALGE
;
A
#
# COMPACT_ATOMS: atom_id res chain seq x y z
N MET A 1 20.79 2.08 -37.86
CA MET A 1 20.57 1.47 -36.52
C MET A 1 20.72 -0.04 -36.64
N ALA A 2 21.68 -0.64 -35.94
CA ALA A 2 21.86 -2.07 -35.94
C ALA A 2 20.66 -2.76 -35.29
N ARG A 3 20.01 -3.68 -36.01
CA ARG A 3 18.91 -4.52 -35.52
C ARG A 3 19.51 -5.47 -34.48
N LYS A 4 19.13 -5.34 -33.20
CA LYS A 4 19.58 -6.25 -32.13
C LYS A 4 19.20 -7.70 -32.49
N PRO A 5 20.07 -8.68 -32.24
CA PRO A 5 19.77 -10.08 -32.50
C PRO A 5 18.53 -10.53 -31.71
N ALA A 6 17.72 -11.39 -32.30
CA ALA A 6 16.47 -11.88 -31.67
C ALA A 6 16.70 -12.56 -30.31
N ALA A 7 17.87 -13.15 -30.09
CA ALA A 7 18.28 -13.77 -28.83
C ALA A 7 18.40 -12.78 -27.66
N ASP A 8 18.60 -11.49 -27.92
CA ASP A 8 18.76 -10.45 -26.88
C ASP A 8 17.43 -9.77 -26.52
N LEU A 9 16.33 -10.05 -27.24
CA LEU A 9 15.02 -9.43 -26.98
C LEU A 9 14.54 -9.61 -25.54
N PRO A 10 14.71 -10.79 -24.89
CA PRO A 10 14.30 -10.95 -23.48
C PRO A 10 15.12 -10.11 -22.49
N LEU A 11 16.32 -9.66 -22.87
CA LEU A 11 17.23 -8.87 -22.03
C LEU A 11 17.08 -7.35 -22.22
N LEU A 12 16.17 -6.93 -23.11
CA LEU A 12 15.90 -5.50 -23.28
C LEU A 12 15.05 -4.96 -22.12
N LEU A 13 15.47 -3.85 -21.55
CA LEU A 13 14.75 -3.20 -20.44
C LEU A 13 13.28 -2.94 -20.79
N GLY A 14 13.00 -2.46 -22.01
CA GLY A 14 11.65 -2.15 -22.46
C GLY A 14 10.74 -3.38 -22.60
N ASN A 15 11.30 -4.59 -22.57
CA ASN A 15 10.53 -5.85 -22.65
C ASN A 15 10.29 -6.47 -21.25
N GLN A 16 10.76 -5.82 -20.18
CA GLN A 16 10.62 -6.32 -18.82
C GLN A 16 9.30 -5.86 -18.20
N LEU A 17 8.39 -6.79 -17.94
CA LEU A 17 7.13 -6.48 -17.22
C LEU A 17 7.43 -5.97 -15.81
N CYS A 18 8.37 -6.57 -15.10
CA CYS A 18 8.74 -6.14 -13.76
C CYS A 18 9.30 -4.71 -13.72
N PHE A 19 9.98 -4.25 -14.77
CA PHE A 19 10.38 -2.85 -14.88
C PHE A 19 9.18 -1.93 -15.09
N ALA A 20 8.17 -2.33 -15.87
CA ALA A 20 6.93 -1.58 -16.02
C ALA A 20 6.21 -1.43 -14.67
N VAL A 21 6.09 -2.53 -13.90
CA VAL A 21 5.50 -2.50 -12.53
C VAL A 21 6.31 -1.59 -11.61
N TYR A 22 7.62 -1.74 -11.58
CA TYR A 22 8.53 -0.95 -10.76
C TYR A 22 8.42 0.56 -11.05
N SER A 23 8.50 0.94 -12.32
CA SER A 23 8.43 2.35 -12.73
C SER A 23 7.04 2.94 -12.53
N THR A 24 5.98 2.14 -12.70
CA THR A 24 4.59 2.55 -12.41
C THR A 24 4.39 2.78 -10.91
N ALA A 25 4.95 1.93 -10.04
CA ALA A 25 4.91 2.14 -8.59
C ALA A 25 5.56 3.48 -8.19
N HIS A 26 6.69 3.85 -8.82
CA HIS A 26 7.30 5.17 -8.61
C HIS A 26 6.41 6.32 -9.10
N ALA A 27 5.73 6.15 -10.24
CA ALA A 27 4.79 7.16 -10.74
C ALA A 27 3.60 7.34 -9.78
N PHE A 28 3.04 6.24 -9.25
CA PHE A 28 2.01 6.29 -8.22
C PHE A 28 2.49 7.03 -6.97
N ASN A 29 3.68 6.73 -6.46
CA ASN A 29 4.23 7.42 -5.28
C ASN A 29 4.29 8.94 -5.49
N ARG A 30 4.70 9.39 -6.68
CA ARG A 30 4.69 10.83 -7.02
C ARG A 30 3.28 11.41 -7.10
N ALA A 31 2.32 10.67 -7.65
CA ALA A 31 0.94 11.12 -7.74
C ALA A 31 0.25 11.18 -6.36
N TYR A 32 0.53 10.21 -5.48
CA TYR A 32 0.02 10.19 -4.11
C TYR A 32 0.59 11.31 -3.24
N LYS A 33 1.86 11.69 -3.45
CA LYS A 33 2.55 12.61 -2.55
C LYS A 33 1.77 13.89 -2.25
N PRO A 34 1.31 14.70 -3.22
CA PRO A 34 0.60 15.95 -2.93
C PRO A 34 -0.74 15.71 -2.24
N LEU A 35 -1.38 14.56 -2.46
CA LEU A 35 -2.65 14.20 -1.82
C LEU A 35 -2.42 13.80 -0.36
N LEU A 36 -1.39 13.01 -0.10
CA LEU A 36 -1.06 12.51 1.23
C LEU A 36 -0.38 13.57 2.11
N ASP A 37 0.37 14.50 1.53
CA ASP A 37 0.96 15.64 2.26
C ASP A 37 -0.13 16.46 2.99
N ARG A 38 -1.33 16.59 2.39
CA ARG A 38 -2.49 17.23 3.02
C ARG A 38 -3.01 16.49 4.26
N LEU A 39 -2.74 15.20 4.35
CA LEU A 39 -3.11 14.34 5.47
C LEU A 39 -1.96 14.17 6.47
N GLY A 40 -0.76 14.64 6.15
CA GLY A 40 0.45 14.41 6.94
C GLY A 40 0.90 12.95 6.94
N LEU A 41 0.62 12.21 5.88
CA LEU A 41 0.92 10.77 5.77
C LEU A 41 1.90 10.49 4.64
N THR A 42 2.77 9.49 4.86
CA THR A 42 3.45 8.78 3.78
C THR A 42 2.53 7.71 3.19
N TYR A 43 2.85 7.20 1.99
CA TYR A 43 2.05 6.14 1.38
C TYR A 43 1.94 4.86 2.25
N PRO A 44 3.03 4.33 2.84
CA PRO A 44 2.91 3.19 3.75
C PRO A 44 2.06 3.47 4.98
N GLN A 45 2.13 4.67 5.56
CA GLN A 45 1.26 5.09 6.66
C GLN A 45 -0.21 5.14 6.25
N TYR A 46 -0.49 5.65 5.05
CA TYR A 46 -1.83 5.66 4.47
C TYR A 46 -2.40 4.23 4.32
N LEU A 47 -1.59 3.27 3.89
CA LEU A 47 -2.01 1.87 3.82
C LEU A 47 -2.39 1.30 5.20
N VAL A 48 -1.64 1.60 6.25
CA VAL A 48 -2.01 1.22 7.63
C VAL A 48 -3.34 1.85 8.02
N MET A 49 -3.52 3.13 7.74
CA MET A 49 -4.78 3.83 8.04
C MET A 49 -5.96 3.23 7.28
N LEU A 50 -5.80 2.82 6.02
CA LEU A 50 -6.84 2.12 5.26
C LEU A 50 -7.27 0.83 5.95
N VAL A 51 -6.33 0.03 6.44
CA VAL A 51 -6.63 -1.20 7.20
C VAL A 51 -7.47 -0.87 8.43
N LEU A 52 -7.08 0.15 9.18
CA LEU A 52 -7.76 0.55 10.43
C LEU A 52 -9.10 1.23 10.17
N TRP A 53 -9.27 1.95 9.07
CA TRP A 53 -10.57 2.54 8.68
C TRP A 53 -11.57 1.50 8.19
N GLU A 54 -11.13 0.33 7.72
CA GLU A 54 -12.00 -0.80 7.42
C GLU A 54 -12.43 -1.51 8.72
N ARG A 55 -11.48 -1.75 9.60
CA ARG A 55 -11.69 -2.42 10.88
C ARG A 55 -10.72 -1.85 11.91
N ASP A 56 -11.24 -1.27 12.98
CA ASP A 56 -10.45 -0.74 14.09
C ASP A 56 -10.01 -1.86 15.06
N GLY A 57 -8.98 -1.59 15.86
CA GLY A 57 -8.50 -2.54 16.86
C GLY A 57 -7.89 -3.81 16.26
N VAL A 58 -6.98 -3.65 15.29
CA VAL A 58 -6.37 -4.76 14.56
C VAL A 58 -5.04 -5.16 15.21
N PRO A 59 -4.77 -6.47 15.41
CA PRO A 59 -3.46 -6.94 15.85
C PRO A 59 -2.34 -6.52 14.89
N VAL A 60 -1.17 -6.18 15.44
CA VAL A 60 -0.01 -5.77 14.63
C VAL A 60 0.32 -6.82 13.54
N LYS A 61 0.28 -8.10 13.90
CA LYS A 61 0.54 -9.20 12.97
C LYS A 61 -0.43 -9.20 11.78
N ASP A 62 -1.71 -8.94 12.03
CA ASP A 62 -2.73 -8.94 10.98
C ASP A 62 -2.57 -7.75 10.04
N ILE A 63 -2.16 -6.59 10.56
CA ILE A 63 -1.80 -5.44 9.71
C ILE A 63 -0.63 -5.81 8.80
N GLY A 64 0.43 -6.41 9.35
CA GLY A 64 1.59 -6.87 8.58
C GLY A 64 1.21 -7.86 7.48
N ASN A 65 0.39 -8.86 7.81
CA ASN A 65 -0.09 -9.86 6.84
C ASN A 65 -0.91 -9.20 5.71
N ARG A 66 -1.82 -8.30 6.04
CA ARG A 66 -2.65 -7.61 5.04
C ARG A 66 -1.85 -6.71 4.12
N LEU A 67 -0.81 -6.06 4.63
CA LEU A 67 0.05 -5.15 3.88
C LEU A 67 1.27 -5.85 3.27
N MET A 68 1.47 -7.15 3.52
CA MET A 68 2.65 -7.90 3.09
C MET A 68 3.95 -7.25 3.59
N LEU A 69 3.93 -6.75 4.82
CA LEU A 69 5.07 -6.12 5.49
C LEU A 69 5.54 -6.98 6.67
N ASP A 70 6.86 -7.12 6.78
CA ASP A 70 7.47 -7.70 7.96
C ASP A 70 7.39 -6.75 9.17
N SER A 71 7.64 -7.29 10.37
CA SER A 71 7.59 -6.51 11.61
C SER A 71 8.66 -5.42 11.68
N GLY A 72 9.81 -5.65 11.06
CA GLY A 72 10.90 -4.67 11.01
C GLY A 72 10.53 -3.42 10.23
N THR A 73 9.76 -3.58 9.16
CA THR A 73 9.22 -2.47 8.35
C THR A 73 8.00 -1.83 9.00
N LEU A 74 7.08 -2.65 9.55
CA LEU A 74 5.82 -2.17 10.11
C LEU A 74 6.01 -1.39 11.43
N THR A 75 6.89 -1.84 12.31
CA THR A 75 7.08 -1.23 13.64
C THR A 75 7.43 0.26 13.57
N PRO A 76 8.37 0.73 12.73
CA PRO A 76 8.64 2.16 12.58
C PRO A 76 7.45 2.96 12.05
N LEU A 77 6.63 2.38 11.16
CA LEU A 77 5.43 3.02 10.63
C LEU A 77 4.41 3.27 11.75
N LEU A 78 4.16 2.25 12.57
CA LEU A 78 3.23 2.34 13.70
C LEU A 78 3.70 3.34 14.74
N LYS A 79 4.99 3.37 15.06
CA LYS A 79 5.57 4.36 15.99
C LYS A 79 5.36 5.81 15.51
N ARG A 80 5.54 6.05 14.21
CA ARG A 80 5.31 7.38 13.61
C ARG A 80 3.84 7.78 13.63
N LEU A 81 2.93 6.84 13.35
CA LEU A 81 1.48 7.08 13.44
C LEU A 81 1.02 7.35 14.88
N GLU A 82 1.62 6.65 15.86
CA GLU A 82 1.37 6.90 17.27
C GLU A 82 1.90 8.27 17.71
N ALA A 83 3.11 8.64 17.30
CA ALA A 83 3.69 9.95 17.56
C ALA A 83 2.88 11.09 16.90
N ALA A 84 2.21 10.84 15.78
CA ALA A 84 1.28 11.75 15.13
C ALA A 84 -0.12 11.76 15.77
N GLU A 85 -0.33 10.99 16.84
CA GLU A 85 -1.60 10.86 17.58
C GLU A 85 -2.76 10.36 16.70
N LEU A 86 -2.47 9.55 15.66
CA LEU A 86 -3.48 8.97 14.79
C LEU A 86 -3.90 7.58 15.24
N VAL A 87 -3.01 6.85 15.88
CA VAL A 87 -3.23 5.52 16.43
C VAL A 87 -2.70 5.42 17.85
N ARG A 88 -3.16 4.42 18.56
CA ARG A 88 -2.66 4.03 19.89
C ARG A 88 -2.47 2.53 19.95
N ARG A 89 -1.51 2.10 20.75
CA ARG A 89 -1.31 0.69 21.09
C ARG A 89 -2.13 0.35 22.32
N THR A 90 -2.88 -0.73 22.24
CA THR A 90 -3.60 -1.30 23.38
C THR A 90 -3.26 -2.78 23.49
N ARG A 91 -3.17 -3.30 24.70
CA ARG A 91 -3.07 -4.75 24.89
C ARG A 91 -4.46 -5.36 24.73
N SER A 92 -4.53 -6.53 24.10
CA SER A 92 -5.78 -7.28 24.02
C SER A 92 -6.22 -7.69 25.44
N THR A 93 -7.50 -7.56 25.70
CA THR A 93 -8.11 -8.06 26.94
C THR A 93 -8.28 -9.58 26.96
N GLU A 94 -8.28 -10.21 25.77
CA GLU A 94 -8.45 -11.66 25.61
C GLU A 94 -7.10 -12.40 25.65
N ASP A 95 -6.04 -11.80 25.15
CA ASP A 95 -4.67 -12.34 25.21
C ASP A 95 -3.68 -11.18 25.31
N GLU A 96 -3.08 -11.01 26.50
CA GLU A 96 -2.11 -9.94 26.81
C GLU A 96 -0.84 -9.97 25.94
N ARG A 97 -0.59 -11.07 25.20
CA ARG A 97 0.52 -11.20 24.27
C ARG A 97 0.26 -10.48 22.96
N HIS A 98 -1.00 -10.12 22.66
CA HIS A 98 -1.37 -9.44 21.44
C HIS A 98 -1.49 -7.93 21.66
N VAL A 99 -0.71 -7.17 20.88
CA VAL A 99 -0.84 -5.72 20.80
C VAL A 99 -1.80 -5.39 19.68
N LEU A 100 -2.87 -4.65 20.02
CA LEU A 100 -3.84 -4.11 19.08
C LEU A 100 -3.48 -2.68 18.74
N ILE A 101 -3.68 -2.31 17.49
CA ILE A 101 -3.59 -0.94 17.02
C ILE A 101 -5.01 -0.41 16.83
N ALA A 102 -5.33 0.65 17.53
CA ALA A 102 -6.63 1.29 17.47
C ALA A 102 -6.49 2.75 17.03
N LEU A 103 -7.50 3.26 16.32
CA LEU A 103 -7.58 4.65 15.93
C LEU A 103 -7.82 5.54 17.16
N THR A 104 -7.21 6.71 17.16
CA THR A 104 -7.61 7.81 18.04
C THR A 104 -8.81 8.55 17.44
N PRO A 105 -9.50 9.44 18.19
CA PRO A 105 -10.50 10.33 17.60
C PRO A 105 -9.97 11.12 16.41
N ARG A 106 -8.71 11.58 16.46
CA ARG A 106 -8.03 12.26 15.35
C ARG A 106 -7.83 11.33 14.15
N GLY A 107 -7.44 10.06 14.39
CA GLY A 107 -7.32 9.05 13.36
C GLY A 107 -8.65 8.74 12.67
N HIS A 108 -9.74 8.65 13.43
CA HIS A 108 -11.09 8.51 12.89
C HIS A 108 -11.49 9.72 12.04
N ALA A 109 -11.29 10.93 12.54
CA ALA A 109 -11.66 12.16 11.85
C ALA A 109 -10.90 12.34 10.52
N LEU A 110 -9.66 11.85 10.44
CA LEU A 110 -8.84 11.94 9.23
C LEU A 110 -9.44 11.17 8.05
N LYS A 111 -10.25 10.15 8.30
CA LYS A 111 -10.93 9.34 7.27
C LYS A 111 -11.75 10.20 6.30
N GLU A 112 -12.44 11.22 6.80
CA GLU A 112 -13.26 12.09 5.94
C GLU A 112 -12.39 12.88 4.95
N LYS A 113 -11.24 13.40 5.40
CA LYS A 113 -10.30 14.08 4.50
C LYS A 113 -9.65 13.13 3.50
N ALA A 114 -9.44 11.88 3.90
CA ALA A 114 -8.82 10.86 3.06
C ALA A 114 -9.70 10.41 1.88
N ARG A 115 -11.01 10.68 1.92
CA ARG A 115 -11.94 10.36 0.81
C ARG A 115 -11.53 11.00 -0.52
N ALA A 116 -10.87 12.15 -0.49
CA ALA A 116 -10.39 12.84 -1.68
C ALA A 116 -9.17 12.14 -2.34
N VAL A 117 -8.48 11.24 -1.64
CA VAL A 117 -7.26 10.61 -2.16
C VAL A 117 -7.57 9.68 -3.34
N PRO A 118 -8.50 8.71 -3.25
CA PRO A 118 -8.84 7.86 -4.40
C PRO A 118 -9.35 8.65 -5.60
N GLU A 119 -10.13 9.70 -5.38
CA GLU A 119 -10.63 10.58 -6.45
C GLU A 119 -9.47 11.30 -7.16
N GLY A 120 -8.50 11.81 -6.39
CA GLY A 120 -7.31 12.47 -6.93
C GLY A 120 -6.43 11.52 -7.75
N ILE A 121 -6.29 10.27 -7.33
CA ILE A 121 -5.55 9.25 -8.07
C ILE A 121 -6.29 8.85 -9.34
N LEU A 122 -7.61 8.67 -9.29
CA LEU A 122 -8.43 8.39 -10.47
C LEU A 122 -8.27 9.50 -11.52
N ALA A 123 -8.36 10.75 -11.09
CA ALA A 123 -8.16 11.89 -11.97
C ALA A 123 -6.74 11.94 -12.58
N ALA A 124 -5.71 11.70 -11.76
CA ALA A 124 -4.32 11.70 -12.21
C ALA A 124 -4.01 10.56 -13.20
N SER A 125 -4.68 9.42 -13.06
CA SER A 125 -4.49 8.26 -13.95
C SER A 125 -5.09 8.50 -15.35
N ASN A 126 -6.06 9.38 -15.46
CA ASN A 126 -6.86 9.58 -16.69
C ASN A 126 -7.49 8.27 -17.20
N CYS A 127 -7.79 7.34 -16.30
CA CYS A 127 -8.43 6.07 -16.59
C CYS A 127 -9.87 6.05 -16.06
N SER A 128 -10.70 5.22 -16.65
CA SER A 128 -11.98 4.87 -16.04
C SER A 128 -11.79 3.95 -14.82
N VAL A 129 -12.77 3.89 -13.94
CA VAL A 129 -12.79 2.97 -12.81
C VAL A 129 -12.67 1.51 -13.29
N ALA A 130 -13.33 1.15 -14.39
CA ALA A 130 -13.29 -0.19 -14.97
C ALA A 130 -11.86 -0.57 -15.42
N GLU A 131 -11.14 0.34 -16.07
CA GLU A 131 -9.74 0.11 -16.48
C GLU A 131 -8.83 -0.09 -15.29
N LEU A 132 -8.95 0.74 -14.25
CA LEU A 132 -8.14 0.58 -13.03
C LEU A 132 -8.43 -0.73 -12.31
N LEU A 133 -9.70 -1.15 -12.25
CA LEU A 133 -10.08 -2.43 -11.65
C LEU A 133 -9.54 -3.63 -12.44
N ALA A 134 -9.57 -3.57 -13.77
CA ALA A 134 -9.00 -4.62 -14.62
C ALA A 134 -7.49 -4.77 -14.39
N MET A 135 -6.73 -3.67 -14.45
CA MET A 135 -5.29 -3.68 -14.18
C MET A 135 -4.97 -4.17 -12.77
N LYS A 136 -5.74 -3.73 -11.75
CA LYS A 136 -5.57 -4.21 -10.38
C LYS A 136 -5.76 -5.72 -10.30
N ASN A 137 -6.82 -6.26 -10.90
CA ASN A 137 -7.10 -7.69 -10.86
C ASN A 137 -6.01 -8.50 -11.55
N ASP A 138 -5.48 -8.04 -12.69
CA ASP A 138 -4.38 -8.69 -13.40
C ASP A 138 -3.10 -8.71 -12.58
N LEU A 139 -2.77 -7.58 -11.91
CA LEU A 139 -1.60 -7.48 -11.02
C LEU A 139 -1.74 -8.38 -9.79
N VAL A 140 -2.93 -8.44 -9.19
CA VAL A 140 -3.21 -9.34 -8.05
C VAL A 140 -3.05 -10.80 -8.47
N ALA A 141 -3.62 -11.19 -9.60
CA ALA A 141 -3.50 -12.56 -10.11
C ALA A 141 -2.04 -12.92 -10.45
N LEU A 142 -1.26 -11.98 -10.99
CA LEU A 142 0.17 -12.17 -11.24
C LEU A 142 0.94 -12.37 -9.93
N ARG A 143 0.71 -11.50 -8.94
CA ARG A 143 1.34 -11.59 -7.62
C ARG A 143 1.08 -12.95 -6.97
N ASP A 144 -0.19 -13.38 -6.97
CA ASP A 144 -0.58 -14.64 -6.32
C ASP A 144 0.08 -15.85 -7.00
N ARG A 145 0.22 -15.84 -8.34
CA ARG A 145 0.99 -16.88 -9.06
C ARG A 145 2.47 -16.86 -8.69
N LEU A 146 3.07 -15.68 -8.51
CA LEU A 146 4.47 -15.57 -8.09
C LEU A 146 4.67 -16.10 -6.67
N ASN A 147 3.76 -15.78 -5.73
CA ASN A 147 3.83 -16.28 -4.35
C ASN A 147 3.73 -17.82 -4.31
N VAL A 148 2.80 -18.41 -5.05
CA VAL A 148 2.71 -19.88 -5.16
C VAL A 148 4.03 -20.49 -5.66
N ALA A 149 4.68 -19.86 -6.64
CA ALA A 149 5.97 -20.34 -7.15
C ALA A 149 7.10 -20.23 -6.12
N LEU A 150 6.98 -19.33 -5.15
CA LEU A 150 7.93 -19.14 -4.04
C LEU A 150 7.62 -20.02 -2.82
N GLY A 151 6.47 -20.72 -2.81
CA GLY A 151 6.02 -21.54 -1.69
C GLY A 151 5.41 -20.73 -0.53
N GLU A 152 4.89 -19.54 -0.83
CA GLU A 152 4.22 -18.65 0.11
C GLU A 152 2.67 -18.74 0.00
#